data_fd8550c4209c3170df1bc2a566ebd978
#
_entry.id   fd8550c4209c3170df1bc2a566ebd978
#
_cell.length_a   1.000
_cell.length_b   1.000
_cell.length_c   1.000
_cell.angle_alpha   90.00
_cell.angle_beta   90.00
_cell.angle_gamma   90.00
#
_symmetry.space_group_name_H-M   'P 1'
#
loop_
_entity.id
_entity.type
_entity.pdbx_description
1 polymer ?
#
loop_
_entity_poly.entity_id
_entity_poly.type
_entity_poly.pdbx_seq_one_letter_code
_entity_poly.pdbx_strand_id
1 'polypeptide(L)'
;MKTYIRRREKNNHLVVLYGGWGTDENVFTPLCNDEFDFILFYNYSADEALVLPEMKTYEKITLIGWSLGVWAAEHLSHKTGIKPDITIAVNGTPVPADDQYGIPLNVFEGTLNNITEENIDKFYFRMFGDRKSYQTNINRIPRRTLKSLHDELRWLYNRIMEQKEPGFSWDYAVTSEIDRVFPSKNLDGYWEKEMCTKHIVLQLPHYLFNNWKSFTDFISFVENYKEKKAKHKTEPISKTIGL
;
A
#
# COMPACT_ATOMS: atom_id res chain seq x y z
N MET A 1 -9.48 5.35 -14.45
CA MET A 1 -8.92 5.64 -13.13
C MET A 1 -8.57 7.11 -13.03
N LYS A 2 -8.67 7.68 -11.84
CA LYS A 2 -8.27 9.07 -11.57
C LYS A 2 -6.78 9.21 -11.35
N THR A 3 -6.26 10.40 -11.70
CA THR A 3 -4.86 10.75 -11.53
C THR A 3 -4.75 12.09 -10.84
N TYR A 4 -3.95 12.17 -9.77
CA TYR A 4 -3.51 13.43 -9.18
C TYR A 4 -2.02 13.60 -9.46
N ILE A 5 -1.62 14.78 -9.95
CA ILE A 5 -0.23 15.07 -10.33
C ILE A 5 0.23 16.34 -9.63
N ARG A 6 1.34 16.25 -8.89
CA ARG A 6 2.06 17.40 -8.33
C ARG A 6 3.44 17.43 -8.94
N ARG A 7 3.72 18.51 -9.68
CA ARG A 7 5.00 18.72 -10.34
C ARG A 7 5.67 19.99 -9.86
N ARG A 8 7.01 19.96 -9.84
CA ARG A 8 7.86 21.12 -9.67
C ARG A 8 8.88 21.18 -10.80
N GLU A 9 9.23 22.37 -11.22
CA GLU A 9 10.33 22.53 -12.18
C GLU A 9 11.63 22.03 -11.55
N LYS A 10 12.39 21.23 -12.29
CA LYS A 10 13.73 20.72 -11.94
C LYS A 10 13.80 19.47 -11.05
N ASN A 11 12.70 18.83 -10.70
CA ASN A 11 12.77 17.53 -10.02
C ASN A 11 13.20 16.43 -11.02
N ASN A 12 14.17 15.62 -10.62
CA ASN A 12 14.64 14.45 -11.36
C ASN A 12 14.18 13.13 -10.74
N HIS A 13 13.49 13.17 -9.59
CA HIS A 13 12.87 12.02 -8.95
C HIS A 13 11.34 12.10 -9.07
N LEU A 14 10.73 11.01 -9.54
CA LEU A 14 9.30 10.82 -9.59
C LEU A 14 8.88 9.73 -8.61
N VAL A 15 7.93 10.04 -7.73
CA VAL A 15 7.24 9.04 -6.90
C VAL A 15 5.86 8.78 -7.51
N VAL A 16 5.60 7.53 -7.85
CA VAL A 16 4.32 7.06 -8.39
C VAL A 16 3.65 6.19 -7.34
N LEU A 17 2.45 6.55 -6.92
CA LEU A 17 1.68 5.80 -5.94
C LEU A 17 0.38 5.26 -6.56
N TYR A 18 0.18 3.97 -6.47
CA TYR A 18 -1.11 3.33 -6.65
C TYR A 18 -1.80 3.22 -5.29
N GLY A 19 -2.83 4.04 -5.08
CA GLY A 19 -3.56 4.12 -3.81
C GLY A 19 -4.43 2.89 -3.54
N GLY A 20 -4.75 2.66 -2.28
CA GLY A 20 -5.73 1.66 -1.88
C GLY A 20 -7.16 2.08 -2.24
N TRP A 21 -8.10 1.15 -2.10
CA TRP A 21 -9.50 1.45 -2.25
C TRP A 21 -9.96 2.57 -1.33
N GLY A 22 -10.83 3.41 -1.86
CA GLY A 22 -11.48 4.46 -1.09
C GLY A 22 -10.59 5.66 -0.79
N THR A 23 -9.39 5.75 -1.37
CA THR A 23 -8.49 6.89 -1.20
C THR A 23 -8.73 8.01 -2.21
N ASP A 24 -8.16 9.17 -1.91
CA ASP A 24 -7.97 10.32 -2.79
C ASP A 24 -6.65 11.03 -2.44
N GLU A 25 -6.39 12.15 -3.08
CA GLU A 25 -5.17 12.95 -2.88
C GLU A 25 -5.00 13.49 -1.45
N ASN A 26 -6.09 13.70 -0.70
CA ASN A 26 -6.02 14.24 0.66
C ASN A 26 -5.23 13.33 1.62
N VAL A 27 -5.25 12.02 1.37
CA VAL A 27 -4.55 11.03 2.19
C VAL A 27 -3.03 11.23 2.10
N PHE A 28 -2.52 11.55 0.90
CA PHE A 28 -1.08 11.45 0.60
C PHE A 28 -0.39 12.79 0.37
N THR A 29 -1.12 13.86 0.01
CA THR A 29 -0.51 15.19 -0.23
C THR A 29 0.30 15.72 0.95
N PRO A 30 -0.02 15.43 2.23
CA PRO A 30 0.81 15.85 3.36
C PRO A 30 2.22 15.23 3.39
N LEU A 31 2.46 14.15 2.62
CA LEU A 31 3.77 13.50 2.49
C LEU A 31 4.58 14.01 1.31
N CYS A 32 3.97 14.87 0.48
CA CYS A 32 4.64 15.46 -0.67
C CYS A 32 5.43 16.70 -0.25
N ASN A 33 6.71 16.71 -0.51
CA ASN A 33 7.58 17.88 -0.37
C ASN A 33 8.06 18.37 -1.75
N ASP A 34 9.05 19.26 -1.80
CA ASP A 34 9.55 19.83 -3.04
C ASP A 34 10.75 19.05 -3.64
N GLU A 35 11.11 17.90 -3.07
CA GLU A 35 12.26 17.09 -3.49
C GLU A 35 11.93 16.12 -4.63
N PHE A 36 10.64 15.91 -4.93
CA PHE A 36 10.20 14.96 -5.96
C PHE A 36 8.89 15.41 -6.60
N ASP A 37 8.66 14.94 -7.81
CA ASP A 37 7.35 15.00 -8.44
C ASP A 37 6.51 13.79 -8.01
N PHE A 38 5.20 13.95 -7.94
CA PHE A 38 4.30 12.95 -7.42
C PHE A 38 3.13 12.68 -8.36
N ILE A 39 2.86 11.39 -8.60
CA ILE A 39 1.66 10.92 -9.31
C ILE A 39 0.94 9.94 -8.40
N LEU A 40 -0.34 10.18 -8.14
CA LEU A 40 -1.23 9.25 -7.47
C LEU A 40 -2.28 8.73 -8.46
N PHE A 41 -2.39 7.41 -8.55
CA PHE A 41 -3.49 6.72 -9.22
C PHE A 41 -4.48 6.22 -8.18
N TYR A 42 -5.76 6.52 -8.35
CA TYR A 42 -6.84 6.13 -7.45
C TYR A 42 -8.18 6.09 -8.18
N ASN A 43 -9.25 5.67 -7.51
CA ASN A 43 -10.58 5.55 -8.11
C ASN A 43 -10.55 4.84 -9.47
N TYR A 44 -10.16 3.58 -9.43
CA TYR A 44 -9.85 2.77 -10.62
C TYR A 44 -11.05 2.54 -11.56
N SER A 45 -12.29 2.69 -11.07
CA SER A 45 -13.51 2.60 -11.89
C SER A 45 -13.79 3.85 -12.72
N ALA A 46 -13.12 4.98 -12.45
CA ALA A 46 -13.32 6.21 -13.21
C ALA A 46 -12.77 6.07 -14.64
N ASP A 47 -13.54 6.54 -15.61
CA ASP A 47 -13.15 6.59 -17.02
C ASP A 47 -12.60 8.00 -17.34
N GLU A 48 -11.35 8.24 -16.93
CA GLU A 48 -10.66 9.51 -17.19
C GLU A 48 -9.44 9.26 -18.07
N ALA A 49 -9.19 10.17 -19.02
CA ALA A 49 -8.01 10.10 -19.86
C ALA A 49 -6.74 10.29 -19.02
N LEU A 50 -5.74 9.44 -19.25
CA LEU A 50 -4.45 9.55 -18.61
C LEU A 50 -3.60 10.60 -19.35
N VAL A 51 -3.33 11.71 -18.66
CA VAL A 51 -2.40 12.74 -19.14
C VAL A 51 -1.22 12.77 -18.20
N LEU A 52 -0.13 12.14 -18.60
CA LEU A 52 1.07 11.98 -17.77
C LEU A 52 2.21 12.86 -18.28
N PRO A 53 3.15 13.25 -17.39
CA PRO A 53 4.37 13.94 -17.79
C PRO A 53 5.26 13.02 -18.63
N GLU A 54 6.23 13.59 -19.32
CA GLU A 54 7.23 12.82 -20.07
C GLU A 54 8.18 12.11 -19.10
N MET A 55 8.13 10.77 -19.04
CA MET A 55 8.88 9.94 -18.08
C MET A 55 10.40 10.03 -18.25
N LYS A 56 10.87 10.27 -19.48
CA LYS A 56 12.31 10.37 -19.78
C LYS A 56 13.03 11.54 -19.10
N THR A 57 12.29 12.48 -18.52
CA THR A 57 12.85 13.62 -17.79
C THR A 57 13.30 13.26 -16.38
N TYR A 58 12.92 12.10 -15.87
CA TYR A 58 13.27 11.65 -14.52
C TYR A 58 14.45 10.70 -14.55
N GLU A 59 15.40 10.90 -13.63
CA GLU A 59 16.57 10.04 -13.40
C GLU A 59 16.22 8.85 -12.49
N LYS A 60 15.24 9.03 -11.62
CA LYS A 60 14.75 7.99 -10.70
C LYS A 60 13.23 7.98 -10.67
N ILE A 61 12.65 6.80 -10.81
CA ILE A 61 11.21 6.57 -10.68
C ILE A 61 10.98 5.51 -9.60
N THR A 62 10.33 5.88 -8.50
CA THR A 62 9.92 4.94 -7.45
C THR A 62 8.43 4.70 -7.54
N LEU A 63 8.04 3.44 -7.69
CA LEU A 63 6.64 3.02 -7.71
C LEU A 63 6.28 2.40 -6.36
N ILE A 64 5.20 2.89 -5.76
CA ILE A 64 4.63 2.40 -4.51
C ILE A 64 3.24 1.88 -4.79
N GLY A 65 2.94 0.65 -4.40
CA GLY A 65 1.58 0.13 -4.33
C GLY A 65 1.14 0.05 -2.87
N TRP A 66 0.01 0.62 -2.49
CA TRP A 66 -0.50 0.52 -1.14
C TRP A 66 -1.86 -0.17 -1.09
N SER A 67 -2.00 -1.20 -0.22
CA SER A 67 -3.27 -1.94 -0.05
C SER A 67 -3.70 -2.60 -1.38
N LEU A 68 -4.94 -2.41 -1.83
CA LEU A 68 -5.40 -2.85 -3.16
C LEU A 68 -4.60 -2.20 -4.32
N GLY A 69 -3.87 -1.13 -4.04
CA GLY A 69 -2.97 -0.49 -4.98
C GLY A 69 -1.77 -1.37 -5.38
N VAL A 70 -1.41 -2.38 -4.59
CA VAL A 70 -0.39 -3.36 -4.98
C VAL A 70 -0.85 -4.14 -6.20
N TRP A 71 -2.04 -4.72 -6.15
CA TRP A 71 -2.66 -5.38 -7.30
C TRP A 71 -2.86 -4.41 -8.48
N ALA A 72 -3.36 -3.20 -8.20
CA ALA A 72 -3.62 -2.21 -9.25
C ALA A 72 -2.33 -1.78 -9.97
N ALA A 73 -1.21 -1.64 -9.26
CA ALA A 73 0.08 -1.33 -9.85
C ALA A 73 0.52 -2.42 -10.83
N GLU A 74 0.43 -3.68 -10.45
CA GLU A 74 0.82 -4.78 -11.34
C GLU A 74 -0.03 -4.86 -12.60
N HIS A 75 -1.35 -4.72 -12.47
CA HIS A 75 -2.28 -4.98 -13.57
C HIS A 75 -2.58 -3.74 -14.42
N LEU A 76 -2.30 -2.53 -13.92
CA LEU A 76 -2.63 -1.29 -14.63
C LEU A 76 -1.42 -0.48 -15.07
N SER A 77 -0.21 -0.75 -14.55
CA SER A 77 1.00 0.02 -14.89
C SER A 77 1.34 -0.03 -16.38
N HIS A 78 1.03 -1.12 -17.08
CA HIS A 78 1.22 -1.22 -18.52
C HIS A 78 0.49 -0.11 -19.31
N LYS A 79 -0.63 0.42 -18.78
CA LYS A 79 -1.39 1.52 -19.41
C LYS A 79 -0.70 2.87 -19.29
N THR A 80 0.23 3.00 -18.36
CA THR A 80 0.92 4.25 -18.04
C THR A 80 2.25 4.41 -18.77
N GLY A 81 2.84 3.31 -19.24
CA GLY A 81 4.18 3.29 -19.83
C GLY A 81 5.30 3.61 -18.84
N ILE A 82 5.00 3.68 -17.53
CA ILE A 82 5.96 3.96 -16.46
C ILE A 82 6.83 2.73 -16.26
N LYS A 83 8.16 2.95 -16.26
CA LYS A 83 9.16 1.93 -15.92
C LYS A 83 9.86 2.36 -14.63
N PRO A 84 9.50 1.80 -13.49
CA PRO A 84 10.12 2.15 -12.23
C PRO A 84 11.53 1.57 -12.09
N ASP A 85 12.40 2.29 -11.38
CA ASP A 85 13.71 1.81 -10.95
C ASP A 85 13.62 1.06 -9.62
N ILE A 86 12.60 1.39 -8.80
CA ILE A 86 12.34 0.77 -7.50
C ILE A 86 10.84 0.57 -7.35
N THR A 87 10.47 -0.61 -6.84
CA THR A 87 9.08 -0.99 -6.56
C THR A 87 8.89 -1.35 -5.08
N ILE A 88 7.89 -0.75 -4.42
CA ILE A 88 7.60 -0.97 -3.00
C ILE A 88 6.13 -1.33 -2.81
N ALA A 89 5.86 -2.57 -2.43
CA ALA A 89 4.53 -2.99 -1.99
C ALA A 89 4.33 -2.63 -0.51
N VAL A 90 3.20 -2.05 -0.17
CA VAL A 90 2.89 -1.61 1.21
C VAL A 90 1.53 -2.13 1.63
N ASN A 91 1.48 -2.95 2.68
CA ASN A 91 0.25 -3.48 3.28
C ASN A 91 -0.77 -4.00 2.26
N GLY A 92 -0.30 -4.76 1.28
CA GLY A 92 -1.10 -5.39 0.25
C GLY A 92 -0.34 -6.53 -0.41
N THR A 93 -1.03 -7.31 -1.23
CA THR A 93 -0.46 -8.40 -2.04
C THR A 93 -1.02 -8.36 -3.46
N PRO A 94 -0.37 -9.03 -4.43
CA PRO A 94 -0.92 -9.21 -5.78
C PRO A 94 -2.22 -10.02 -5.85
N VAL A 95 -2.57 -10.74 -4.78
CA VAL A 95 -3.80 -11.55 -4.66
C VAL A 95 -4.68 -11.05 -3.51
N PRO A 96 -5.19 -9.79 -3.59
CA PRO A 96 -5.75 -9.11 -2.43
C PRO A 96 -7.13 -9.62 -1.99
N ALA A 97 -7.83 -10.42 -2.77
CA ALA A 97 -9.07 -11.10 -2.41
C ALA A 97 -8.81 -12.62 -2.38
N ASP A 98 -8.25 -13.10 -1.27
CA ASP A 98 -7.82 -14.48 -1.10
C ASP A 98 -7.78 -14.84 0.39
N ASP A 99 -8.25 -16.04 0.75
CA ASP A 99 -8.37 -16.46 2.16
C ASP A 99 -7.01 -16.70 2.84
N GLN A 100 -5.97 -16.97 2.07
CA GLN A 100 -4.64 -17.29 2.57
C GLN A 100 -3.65 -16.13 2.46
N TYR A 101 -3.73 -15.32 1.41
CA TYR A 101 -2.72 -14.33 1.05
C TYR A 101 -3.27 -12.90 0.89
N GLY A 102 -4.56 -12.73 1.06
CA GLY A 102 -5.25 -11.46 0.90
C GLY A 102 -6.25 -11.17 2.01
N ILE A 103 -7.21 -10.34 1.72
CA ILE A 103 -8.42 -10.15 2.53
C ILE A 103 -9.30 -11.37 2.26
N PRO A 104 -9.76 -12.12 3.30
CA PRO A 104 -10.66 -13.25 3.12
C PRO A 104 -11.88 -12.89 2.28
N LEU A 105 -12.28 -13.76 1.37
CA LEU A 105 -13.34 -13.50 0.39
C LEU A 105 -14.64 -13.05 1.06
N ASN A 106 -15.04 -13.71 2.14
CA ASN A 106 -16.24 -13.34 2.89
C ASN A 106 -16.17 -11.92 3.50
N VAL A 107 -14.97 -11.47 3.92
CA VAL A 107 -14.73 -10.12 4.45
C VAL A 107 -14.76 -9.09 3.32
N PHE A 108 -14.14 -9.40 2.19
CA PHE A 108 -14.14 -8.54 1.01
C PHE A 108 -15.56 -8.32 0.48
N GLU A 109 -16.29 -9.40 0.24
CA GLU A 109 -17.69 -9.37 -0.21
C GLU A 109 -18.62 -8.71 0.83
N GLY A 110 -18.40 -8.99 2.12
CA GLY A 110 -19.10 -8.35 3.22
C GLY A 110 -18.91 -6.83 3.19
N THR A 111 -17.72 -6.35 2.90
CA THR A 111 -17.43 -4.91 2.74
C THR A 111 -18.14 -4.35 1.51
N LEU A 112 -18.04 -5.03 0.36
CA LEU A 112 -18.65 -4.60 -0.90
C LEU A 112 -20.18 -4.47 -0.79
N ASN A 113 -20.83 -5.41 -0.08
CA ASN A 113 -22.28 -5.46 0.06
C ASN A 113 -22.84 -4.53 1.15
N ASN A 114 -21.97 -3.92 1.98
CA ASN A 114 -22.39 -3.12 3.14
C ASN A 114 -21.70 -1.75 3.19
N ILE A 115 -21.59 -1.07 2.05
CA ILE A 115 -21.02 0.29 1.96
C ILE A 115 -22.05 1.30 2.42
N THR A 116 -21.94 1.73 3.68
CA THR A 116 -22.74 2.78 4.33
C THR A 116 -21.80 3.81 4.96
N GLU A 117 -22.30 4.99 5.29
CA GLU A 117 -21.48 6.03 5.97
C GLU A 117 -20.83 5.48 7.25
N GLU A 118 -21.61 4.78 8.08
CA GLU A 118 -21.14 4.19 9.33
C GLU A 118 -20.02 3.16 9.10
N ASN A 119 -20.18 2.28 8.10
CA ASN A 119 -19.20 1.23 7.82
C ASN A 119 -17.92 1.80 7.18
N ILE A 120 -18.03 2.86 6.39
CA ILE A 120 -16.88 3.57 5.82
C ILE A 120 -16.12 4.30 6.93
N ASP A 121 -16.81 4.93 7.89
CA ASP A 121 -16.15 5.54 9.05
C ASP A 121 -15.38 4.50 9.88
N LYS A 122 -15.99 3.35 10.14
CA LYS A 122 -15.33 2.21 10.79
C LYS A 122 -14.14 1.67 9.98
N PHE A 123 -14.22 1.69 8.66
CA PHE A 123 -13.10 1.30 7.78
C PHE A 123 -11.92 2.27 7.93
N TYR A 124 -12.16 3.58 7.84
CA TYR A 124 -11.09 4.57 8.04
C TYR A 124 -10.51 4.54 9.45
N PHE A 125 -11.35 4.30 10.47
CA PHE A 125 -10.85 4.08 11.83
C PHE A 125 -9.88 2.90 11.91
N ARG A 126 -10.22 1.75 11.30
CA ARG A 126 -9.34 0.57 11.25
C ARG A 126 -8.05 0.84 10.48
N MET A 127 -8.14 1.61 9.39
CA MET A 127 -7.00 1.99 8.56
C MET A 127 -5.94 2.76 9.37
N PHE A 128 -6.36 3.71 10.21
CA PHE A 128 -5.44 4.48 11.07
C PHE A 128 -5.04 3.75 12.38
N GLY A 129 -5.71 2.68 12.73
CA GLY A 129 -5.34 1.75 13.81
C GLY A 129 -5.92 2.10 15.18
N ASP A 130 -5.87 3.33 15.62
CA ASP A 130 -6.35 3.77 16.93
C ASP A 130 -7.07 5.14 16.87
N ARG A 131 -7.77 5.47 17.99
CA ARG A 131 -8.58 6.69 18.07
C ARG A 131 -7.76 7.98 17.94
N LYS A 132 -6.56 8.02 18.52
CA LYS A 132 -5.69 9.20 18.46
C LYS A 132 -5.21 9.44 17.04
N SER A 133 -4.70 8.39 16.39
CA SER A 133 -4.26 8.42 15.01
C SER A 133 -5.40 8.79 14.05
N TYR A 134 -6.58 8.22 14.23
CA TYR A 134 -7.78 8.57 13.45
C TYR A 134 -8.13 10.06 13.61
N GLN A 135 -8.21 10.58 14.83
CA GLN A 135 -8.53 12.00 15.08
C GLN A 135 -7.48 12.95 14.52
N THR A 136 -6.20 12.60 14.62
CA THR A 136 -5.11 13.42 14.06
C THR A 136 -5.19 13.48 12.52
N ASN A 137 -5.72 12.44 11.88
CA ASN A 137 -5.84 12.34 10.43
C ASN A 137 -7.26 12.65 9.91
N ILE A 138 -8.17 13.17 10.74
CA ILE A 138 -9.57 13.41 10.35
C ILE A 138 -9.69 14.30 9.09
N ASN A 139 -8.80 15.27 8.92
CA ASN A 139 -8.75 16.15 7.75
C ASN A 139 -8.14 15.49 6.51
N ARG A 140 -7.57 14.30 6.64
CA ARG A 140 -7.00 13.49 5.54
C ARG A 140 -7.94 12.37 5.09
N ILE A 141 -9.10 12.22 5.73
CA ILE A 141 -10.11 11.25 5.32
C ILE A 141 -10.58 11.61 3.91
N PRO A 142 -10.62 10.64 2.98
CA PRO A 142 -11.04 10.85 1.61
C PRO A 142 -12.43 11.48 1.51
N ARG A 143 -12.59 12.40 0.56
CA ARG A 143 -13.87 13.08 0.30
C ARG A 143 -14.59 12.44 -0.88
N ARG A 144 -14.97 11.19 -0.72
CA ARG A 144 -15.60 10.40 -1.79
C ARG A 144 -17.04 10.03 -1.43
N THR A 145 -17.92 10.03 -2.43
CA THR A 145 -19.31 9.60 -2.24
C THR A 145 -19.39 8.07 -2.06
N LEU A 146 -20.39 7.58 -1.32
CA LEU A 146 -20.65 6.15 -1.14
C LEU A 146 -20.78 5.43 -2.49
N LYS A 147 -21.45 6.07 -3.47
CA LYS A 147 -21.55 5.54 -4.83
C LYS A 147 -20.18 5.34 -5.47
N SER A 148 -19.28 6.33 -5.38
CA SER A 148 -17.93 6.23 -5.93
C SER A 148 -17.10 5.14 -5.26
N LEU A 149 -17.24 4.98 -3.93
CA LEU A 149 -16.57 3.92 -3.17
C LEU A 149 -17.07 2.54 -3.57
N HIS A 150 -18.39 2.38 -3.71
CA HIS A 150 -19.02 1.14 -4.13
C HIS A 150 -18.62 0.76 -5.57
N ASP A 151 -18.70 1.71 -6.51
CA ASP A 151 -18.38 1.46 -7.91
C ASP A 151 -16.90 1.03 -8.07
N GLU A 152 -15.98 1.68 -7.33
CA GLU A 152 -14.57 1.30 -7.33
C GLU A 152 -14.33 -0.09 -6.74
N LEU A 153 -14.90 -0.40 -5.56
CA LEU A 153 -14.68 -1.69 -4.93
C LEU A 153 -15.24 -2.83 -5.76
N ARG A 154 -16.42 -2.63 -6.36
CA ARG A 154 -17.03 -3.60 -7.28
C ARG A 154 -16.17 -3.81 -8.54
N TRP A 155 -15.65 -2.73 -9.10
CA TRP A 155 -14.78 -2.80 -10.26
C TRP A 155 -13.49 -3.57 -9.93
N LEU A 156 -12.85 -3.23 -8.80
CA LEU A 156 -11.66 -3.93 -8.31
C LEU A 156 -11.94 -5.41 -8.07
N TYR A 157 -13.02 -5.73 -7.35
CA TYR A 157 -13.41 -7.11 -7.07
C TYR A 157 -13.52 -7.94 -8.34
N ASN A 158 -14.28 -7.45 -9.32
CA ASN A 158 -14.47 -8.17 -10.59
C ASN A 158 -13.13 -8.41 -11.31
N ARG A 159 -12.27 -7.39 -11.36
CA ARG A 159 -10.97 -7.49 -12.02
C ARG A 159 -9.99 -8.40 -11.28
N ILE A 160 -9.97 -8.35 -9.97
CA ILE A 160 -9.15 -9.23 -9.12
C ILE A 160 -9.56 -10.70 -9.33
N MET A 161 -10.86 -10.97 -9.42
CA MET A 161 -11.36 -12.34 -9.65
C MET A 161 -11.05 -12.85 -11.06
N GLU A 162 -10.91 -11.96 -12.05
CA GLU A 162 -10.55 -12.30 -13.44
C GLU A 162 -9.03 -12.50 -13.62
N GLN A 163 -8.20 -11.70 -12.91
CA GLN A 163 -6.75 -11.63 -13.11
C GLN A 163 -6.01 -12.02 -11.82
N LYS A 164 -5.52 -13.25 -11.78
CA LYS A 164 -4.86 -13.82 -10.60
C LYS A 164 -3.33 -13.93 -10.75
N GLU A 165 -2.81 -13.82 -11.96
CA GLU A 165 -1.36 -13.92 -12.19
C GLU A 165 -0.67 -12.60 -11.85
N PRO A 166 0.48 -12.64 -11.15
CA PRO A 166 1.28 -11.46 -10.85
C PRO A 166 1.75 -10.74 -12.12
N GLY A 167 1.79 -9.41 -12.08
CA GLY A 167 2.20 -8.58 -13.21
C GLY A 167 3.71 -8.35 -13.29
N PHE A 168 4.39 -8.23 -12.14
CA PHE A 168 5.84 -8.06 -12.02
C PHE A 168 6.32 -8.41 -10.59
N SER A 169 7.65 -8.54 -10.40
CA SER A 169 8.24 -8.73 -9.08
C SER A 169 8.48 -7.39 -8.38
N TRP A 170 8.27 -7.37 -7.06
CA TRP A 170 8.53 -6.21 -6.21
C TRP A 170 9.93 -6.30 -5.61
N ASP A 171 10.64 -5.14 -5.54
CA ASP A 171 11.95 -5.07 -4.86
C ASP A 171 11.79 -5.13 -3.35
N TYR A 172 10.75 -4.47 -2.83
CA TYR A 172 10.47 -4.40 -1.40
C TYR A 172 8.99 -4.66 -1.11
N ALA A 173 8.74 -5.31 0.02
CA ALA A 173 7.42 -5.41 0.65
C ALA A 173 7.49 -4.90 2.08
N VAL A 174 6.67 -3.93 2.44
CA VAL A 174 6.56 -3.38 3.79
C VAL A 174 5.19 -3.75 4.34
N THR A 175 5.18 -4.60 5.38
CA THR A 175 3.94 -5.07 6.02
C THR A 175 3.82 -4.61 7.46
N SER A 176 2.62 -4.59 7.98
CA SER A 176 2.28 -4.11 9.31
C SER A 176 1.69 -5.20 10.18
N GLU A 177 2.32 -5.49 11.35
CA GLU A 177 1.86 -6.51 12.30
C GLU A 177 0.48 -6.21 12.89
N ILE A 178 0.13 -4.93 13.05
CA ILE A 178 -1.14 -4.50 13.64
C ILE A 178 -2.13 -3.98 12.59
N ASP A 179 -1.98 -4.44 11.35
CA ASP A 179 -2.93 -4.16 10.27
C ASP A 179 -4.31 -4.75 10.60
N ARG A 180 -5.36 -3.91 10.51
CA ARG A 180 -6.76 -4.29 10.77
C ARG A 180 -7.61 -4.30 9.50
N VAL A 181 -6.97 -4.17 8.34
CA VAL A 181 -7.60 -4.21 7.01
C VAL A 181 -7.18 -5.49 6.28
N PHE A 182 -5.87 -5.68 6.11
CA PHE A 182 -5.31 -6.94 5.66
C PHE A 182 -4.84 -7.77 6.87
N PRO A 183 -5.22 -9.05 7.00
CA PRO A 183 -4.66 -9.91 8.04
C PRO A 183 -3.13 -9.99 7.90
N SER A 184 -2.38 -9.58 8.93
CA SER A 184 -0.90 -9.60 8.89
C SER A 184 -0.35 -10.96 8.54
N LYS A 185 -0.94 -12.04 9.08
CA LYS A 185 -0.56 -13.42 8.74
C LYS A 185 -0.64 -13.71 7.25
N ASN A 186 -1.64 -13.17 6.55
CA ASN A 186 -1.82 -13.39 5.12
C ASN A 186 -0.80 -12.59 4.31
N LEU A 187 -0.51 -11.34 4.74
CA LEU A 187 0.56 -10.52 4.16
C LEU A 187 1.92 -11.24 4.28
N ASP A 188 2.28 -11.65 5.50
CA ASP A 188 3.54 -12.33 5.77
C ASP A 188 3.63 -13.65 5.00
N GLY A 189 2.56 -14.46 5.02
CA GLY A 189 2.50 -15.72 4.29
C GLY A 189 2.65 -15.58 2.77
N TYR A 190 2.26 -14.44 2.18
CA TYR A 190 2.54 -14.15 0.78
C TYR A 190 4.01 -13.76 0.57
N TRP A 191 4.47 -12.72 1.28
CA TRP A 191 5.79 -12.13 1.02
C TRP A 191 6.96 -13.01 1.44
N GLU A 192 6.80 -13.90 2.41
CA GLU A 192 7.82 -14.90 2.78
C GLU A 192 8.14 -15.90 1.64
N LYS A 193 7.24 -16.06 0.65
CA LYS A 193 7.47 -16.92 -0.51
C LYS A 193 8.18 -16.21 -1.65
N GLU A 194 8.13 -14.87 -1.67
CA GLU A 194 8.69 -14.04 -2.72
C GLU A 194 10.20 -13.83 -2.48
N MET A 195 11.00 -14.83 -2.82
CA MET A 195 12.43 -14.89 -2.50
C MET A 195 13.27 -13.71 -3.05
N CYS A 196 12.79 -13.04 -4.08
CA CYS A 196 13.47 -11.89 -4.68
C CYS A 196 13.06 -10.56 -4.03
N THR A 197 12.01 -10.56 -3.20
CA THR A 197 11.47 -9.36 -2.56
C THR A 197 12.03 -9.22 -1.15
N LYS A 198 12.59 -8.05 -0.82
CA LYS A 198 13.02 -7.78 0.54
C LYS A 198 11.83 -7.43 1.41
N HIS A 199 11.43 -8.33 2.29
CA HIS A 199 10.30 -8.18 3.19
C HIS A 199 10.69 -7.45 4.47
N ILE A 200 9.94 -6.41 4.84
CA ILE A 200 10.12 -5.56 6.03
C ILE A 200 8.83 -5.56 6.82
N VAL A 201 8.89 -6.04 8.06
CA VAL A 201 7.73 -6.10 8.95
C VAL A 201 7.82 -5.02 10.02
N LEU A 202 6.76 -4.23 10.22
CA LEU A 202 6.72 -3.11 11.15
C LEU A 202 5.53 -3.21 12.10
N GLN A 203 5.68 -2.75 13.34
CA GLN A 203 4.58 -2.65 14.31
C GLN A 203 3.75 -1.38 14.09
N LEU A 204 3.10 -1.29 12.92
CA LEU A 204 2.35 -0.11 12.49
C LEU A 204 0.94 -0.51 12.03
N PRO A 205 -0.02 0.43 11.95
CA PRO A 205 -1.34 0.18 11.39
C PRO A 205 -1.30 0.07 9.86
N HIS A 206 -2.45 -0.20 9.24
CA HIS A 206 -2.60 -0.27 7.78
C HIS A 206 -2.11 1.00 7.06
N TYR A 207 -2.46 2.19 7.57
CA TYR A 207 -1.89 3.46 7.12
C TYR A 207 -0.62 3.78 7.91
N LEU A 208 0.50 3.24 7.47
CA LEU A 208 1.79 3.36 8.17
C LEU A 208 2.52 4.69 7.91
N PHE A 209 2.13 5.46 6.89
CA PHE A 209 2.86 6.62 6.38
C PHE A 209 2.99 7.80 7.35
N ASN A 210 2.21 7.84 8.43
CA ASN A 210 2.35 8.86 9.48
C ASN A 210 3.72 8.84 10.20
N ASN A 211 4.51 7.79 10.00
CA ASN A 211 5.81 7.62 10.67
C ASN A 211 6.96 8.31 9.94
N TRP A 212 6.69 8.90 8.78
CA TRP A 212 7.66 9.64 7.98
C TRP A 212 7.13 11.04 7.65
N LYS A 213 8.07 11.98 7.46
CA LYS A 213 7.72 13.36 7.12
C LYS A 213 7.38 13.51 5.64
N SER A 214 7.94 12.64 4.79
CA SER A 214 7.76 12.66 3.34
C SER A 214 7.88 11.25 2.73
N PHE A 215 7.50 11.11 1.46
CA PHE A 215 7.78 9.89 0.71
C PHE A 215 9.28 9.65 0.52
N THR A 216 10.11 10.69 0.39
CA THR A 216 11.57 10.52 0.31
C THR A 216 12.14 9.93 1.60
N ASP A 217 11.65 10.36 2.78
CA ASP A 217 12.03 9.76 4.06
C ASP A 217 11.61 8.27 4.14
N PHE A 218 10.39 7.95 3.71
CA PHE A 218 9.90 6.57 3.66
C PHE A 218 10.74 5.69 2.73
N ILE A 219 10.98 6.15 1.50
CA ILE A 219 11.78 5.43 0.50
C ILE A 219 13.20 5.21 1.03
N SER A 220 13.84 6.26 1.58
CA SER A 220 15.17 6.15 2.19
C SER A 220 15.21 5.15 3.34
N PHE A 221 14.17 5.11 4.17
CA PHE A 221 14.05 4.10 5.22
C PHE A 221 14.01 2.69 4.63
N VAL A 222 13.21 2.45 3.60
CA VAL A 222 13.05 1.14 2.97
C VAL A 222 14.35 0.67 2.32
N GLU A 223 15.01 1.53 1.53
CA GLU A 223 16.28 1.22 0.84
C GLU A 223 17.41 0.91 1.83
N ASN A 224 17.47 1.60 2.97
CA ASN A 224 18.51 1.46 3.99
C ASN A 224 18.13 0.50 5.14
N TYR A 225 16.98 -0.16 5.07
CA TYR A 225 16.53 -1.06 6.13
C TYR A 225 17.51 -2.23 6.32
N LYS A 226 18.05 -2.34 7.54
CA LYS A 226 18.88 -3.47 7.96
C LYS A 226 18.09 -4.28 8.96
N GLU A 227 17.87 -5.55 8.67
CA GLU A 227 17.28 -6.48 9.65
C GLU A 227 18.09 -6.43 10.94
N LYS A 228 17.41 -6.15 12.06
CA LYS A 228 18.02 -6.37 13.36
C LYS A 228 18.17 -7.88 13.53
N LYS A 229 19.40 -8.41 13.42
CA LYS A 229 19.69 -9.80 13.74
C LYS A 229 19.08 -10.09 15.11
N ALA A 230 18.06 -10.95 15.15
CA ALA A 230 17.51 -11.44 16.41
C ALA A 230 18.67 -12.02 17.21
N LYS A 231 18.97 -11.42 18.37
CA LYS A 231 19.91 -12.04 19.32
C LYS A 231 19.22 -13.30 19.82
N HIS A 232 19.55 -14.44 19.23
CA HIS A 232 19.26 -15.72 19.83
C HIS A 232 19.93 -15.75 21.19
N LYS A 233 19.17 -15.54 22.25
CA LYS A 233 19.54 -15.99 23.58
C LYS A 233 19.46 -17.52 23.58
N THR A 234 20.54 -18.18 23.21
CA THR A 234 20.81 -19.54 23.63
C THR A 234 21.26 -19.45 25.08
N GLU A 235 20.33 -19.58 26.01
CA GLU A 235 20.68 -19.93 27.38
C GLU A 235 21.14 -21.40 27.36
N PRO A 236 22.33 -21.72 27.91
CA PRO A 236 22.74 -23.10 28.04
C PRO A 236 21.90 -23.77 29.13
N ILE A 237 21.23 -24.87 28.78
CA ILE A 237 20.59 -25.76 29.75
C ILE A 237 21.71 -26.37 30.56
N SER A 238 21.93 -25.87 31.78
CA SER A 238 22.79 -26.54 32.77
C SER A 238 22.08 -27.80 33.26
N LYS A 239 22.50 -28.95 32.77
CA LYS A 239 22.19 -30.23 33.40
C LYS A 239 22.95 -30.33 34.74
N THR A 240 22.29 -30.05 35.84
CA THR A 240 22.78 -30.48 37.13
C THR A 240 22.26 -31.90 37.39
N ILE A 241 23.12 -32.87 37.18
CA ILE A 241 22.92 -34.24 37.67
C ILE A 241 23.36 -34.20 39.14
N GLY A 242 22.40 -34.29 40.06
CA GLY A 242 22.66 -34.50 41.48
C GLY A 242 22.50 -35.98 41.81
N LEU A 243 23.51 -36.53 42.47
CA LEU A 243 23.59 -37.85 43.07
C LEU A 243 22.52 -38.06 44.17
#